data_edfcceab553548dda866a1e500d2eba6
#
_entry.id   edfcceab553548dda866a1e500d2eba6
#
_cell.length_a   1.000
_cell.length_b   1.000
_cell.length_c   1.000
_cell.angle_alpha   90.00
_cell.angle_beta   90.00
_cell.angle_gamma   90.00
#
_symmetry.space_group_name_H-M   'P 1'
#
loop_
_entity.id
_entity.type
_entity.pdbx_description
1 polymer ?
#
loop_
_entity_poly.entity_id
_entity_poly.type
_entity_poly.pdbx_seq_one_letter_code
_entity_poly.pdbx_strand_id
1 'polypeptide(L)'
;RGASRINVGTIQGGSGRNVVPADAMIRFETRGETADIQELVLKKAMNAVNGAAEMFDCSVDTKIMGSASSADSSAELEPFIRAGAARIPEITNYVKEAAFSGSEDATYLMAKVQSHGGKAAYMCIGSNIAAPHHNDHFNFDESSLLTGLRLYVSTVWEIMHR
;
A
#
# COMPACT_ATOMS: atom_id res chain seq x y z
N ARG A 1 -7.10 -10.98 15.27
CA ARG A 1 -6.36 -9.83 15.87
C ARG A 1 -5.22 -9.50 14.94
N GLY A 2 -4.98 -8.21 14.67
CA GLY A 2 -3.88 -7.73 13.85
C GLY A 2 -3.67 -6.24 14.06
N ALA A 3 -2.60 -5.69 13.49
CA ALA A 3 -2.26 -4.28 13.63
C ALA A 3 -3.27 -3.40 12.87
N SER A 4 -3.64 -2.29 13.51
CA SER A 4 -4.52 -1.29 12.92
C SER A 4 -4.15 0.11 13.40
N ARG A 5 -4.38 1.11 12.55
CA ARG A 5 -4.09 2.51 12.87
C ARG A 5 -5.13 3.43 12.23
N ILE A 6 -5.50 4.47 12.97
CA ILE A 6 -6.17 5.66 12.47
C ILE A 6 -5.26 6.84 12.73
N ASN A 7 -5.00 7.65 11.71
CA ASN A 7 -4.22 8.86 11.84
C ASN A 7 -5.05 10.06 11.36
N VAL A 8 -5.33 11.00 12.25
CA VAL A 8 -5.97 12.28 11.90
C VAL A 8 -4.86 13.26 11.53
N GLY A 9 -4.73 13.53 10.23
CA GLY A 9 -3.67 14.39 9.71
C GLY A 9 -3.99 15.89 9.84
N THR A 10 -5.25 16.27 9.60
CA THR A 10 -5.68 17.69 9.73
C THR A 10 -7.09 17.80 10.26
N ILE A 11 -7.32 18.86 11.03
CA ILE A 11 -8.66 19.34 11.43
C ILE A 11 -8.69 20.82 11.09
N GLN A 12 -9.70 21.26 10.37
CA GLN A 12 -9.87 22.66 9.96
C GLN A 12 -11.32 23.08 10.18
N GLY A 13 -11.55 24.27 10.70
CA GLY A 13 -12.87 24.83 10.92
C GLY A 13 -12.81 26.17 11.62
N GLY A 14 -13.85 26.99 11.43
CA GLY A 14 -14.00 28.29 12.07
C GLY A 14 -13.30 29.44 11.35
N SER A 15 -13.79 30.65 11.60
CA SER A 15 -13.29 31.93 11.03
C SER A 15 -12.84 32.95 12.08
N GLY A 16 -13.16 32.71 13.35
CA GLY A 16 -12.80 33.62 14.43
C GLY A 16 -13.12 33.05 15.82
N ARG A 17 -12.49 33.62 16.84
CA ARG A 17 -12.55 33.11 18.22
C ARG A 17 -13.96 33.16 18.87
N ASN A 18 -14.83 34.01 18.36
CA ASN A 18 -16.18 34.26 18.88
C ASN A 18 -17.29 33.89 17.87
N VAL A 19 -16.94 33.12 16.83
CA VAL A 19 -17.85 32.66 15.80
C VAL A 19 -17.92 31.13 15.87
N VAL A 20 -19.11 30.59 16.02
CA VAL A 20 -19.34 29.12 15.96
C VAL A 20 -19.10 28.69 14.50
N PRO A 21 -18.23 27.71 14.24
CA PRO A 21 -18.01 27.20 12.89
C PRO A 21 -19.29 26.67 12.26
N ALA A 22 -19.58 27.09 11.03
CA ALA A 22 -20.67 26.51 10.26
C ALA A 22 -20.31 25.13 9.69
N ASP A 23 -19.01 24.93 9.42
CA ASP A 23 -18.45 23.68 8.91
C ASP A 23 -17.08 23.40 9.51
N ALA A 24 -16.72 22.11 9.51
CA ALA A 24 -15.39 21.65 9.85
C ALA A 24 -14.98 20.49 8.94
N MET A 25 -13.70 20.42 8.60
CA MET A 25 -13.15 19.37 7.76
C MET A 25 -12.08 18.58 8.52
N ILE A 26 -12.21 17.27 8.49
CA ILE A 26 -11.22 16.34 9.05
C ILE A 26 -10.65 15.50 7.90
N ARG A 27 -9.34 15.43 7.83
CA ARG A 27 -8.65 14.50 6.92
C ARG A 27 -7.91 13.46 7.74
N PHE A 28 -8.22 12.21 7.51
CA PHE A 28 -7.62 11.09 8.20
C PHE A 28 -7.37 9.92 7.27
N GLU A 29 -6.48 9.04 7.67
CA GLU A 29 -6.25 7.74 7.03
C GLU A 29 -6.52 6.60 8.02
N THR A 30 -6.89 5.46 7.49
CA THR A 30 -7.00 4.20 8.23
C THR A 30 -6.07 3.18 7.61
N ARG A 31 -5.44 2.36 8.45
CA ARG A 31 -4.59 1.24 8.01
C ARG A 31 -4.95 -0.01 8.78
N GLY A 32 -5.08 -1.13 8.08
CA GLY A 32 -5.25 -2.47 8.63
C GLY A 32 -4.20 -3.41 8.05
N GLU A 33 -3.70 -4.31 8.87
CA GLU A 33 -2.73 -5.33 8.47
C GLU A 33 -3.29 -6.27 7.38
N THR A 34 -4.61 -6.55 7.44
CA THR A 34 -5.33 -7.33 6.44
C THR A 34 -6.53 -6.54 5.90
N ALA A 35 -7.09 -6.99 4.78
CA ALA A 35 -8.27 -6.37 4.18
C ALA A 35 -9.45 -6.30 5.17
N ASP A 36 -9.72 -7.38 5.91
CA ASP A 36 -10.80 -7.44 6.90
C ASP A 36 -10.59 -6.45 8.05
N ILE A 37 -9.34 -6.31 8.51
CA ILE A 37 -8.99 -5.34 9.57
C ILE A 37 -9.13 -3.92 9.02
N GLN A 38 -8.70 -3.66 7.79
CA GLN A 38 -8.84 -2.38 7.13
C GLN A 38 -10.31 -1.98 7.00
N GLU A 39 -11.18 -2.88 6.56
CA GLU A 39 -12.61 -2.64 6.46
C GLU A 39 -13.23 -2.36 7.83
N LEU A 40 -12.88 -3.16 8.84
CA LEU A 40 -13.35 -2.96 10.22
C LEU A 40 -12.94 -1.59 10.76
N VAL A 41 -11.68 -1.19 10.58
CA VAL A 41 -11.16 0.10 11.06
C VAL A 41 -11.83 1.27 10.38
N LEU A 42 -11.99 1.21 9.04
CA LEU A 42 -12.70 2.22 8.27
C LEU A 42 -14.16 2.35 8.76
N LYS A 43 -14.87 1.22 8.89
CA LYS A 43 -16.24 1.20 9.41
C LYS A 43 -16.34 1.82 10.80
N LYS A 44 -15.40 1.53 11.70
CA LYS A 44 -15.39 2.11 13.06
C LYS A 44 -15.09 3.61 13.03
N ALA A 45 -14.18 4.07 12.17
CA ALA A 45 -13.91 5.49 11.98
C ALA A 45 -15.16 6.24 11.48
N MET A 46 -15.83 5.70 10.47
CA MET A 46 -17.06 6.28 9.93
C MET A 46 -18.20 6.31 10.95
N ASN A 47 -18.35 5.25 11.76
CA ASN A 47 -19.33 5.24 12.84
C ASN A 47 -19.05 6.33 13.89
N ALA A 48 -17.78 6.57 14.21
CA ALA A 48 -17.39 7.62 15.15
C ALA A 48 -17.72 9.03 14.59
N VAL A 49 -17.42 9.26 13.32
CA VAL A 49 -17.71 10.54 12.65
C VAL A 49 -19.22 10.79 12.58
N ASN A 50 -19.99 9.79 12.13
CA ASN A 50 -21.44 9.91 12.02
C ASN A 50 -22.10 10.08 13.39
N GLY A 51 -21.68 9.30 14.38
CA GLY A 51 -22.22 9.43 15.75
C GLY A 51 -21.91 10.79 16.39
N ALA A 52 -20.72 11.33 16.15
CA ALA A 52 -20.37 12.67 16.61
C ALA A 52 -21.25 13.76 15.96
N ALA A 53 -21.51 13.64 14.68
CA ALA A 53 -22.38 14.57 13.97
C ALA A 53 -23.84 14.48 14.47
N GLU A 54 -24.37 13.26 14.65
CA GLU A 54 -25.72 13.03 15.19
C GLU A 54 -25.89 13.61 16.58
N MET A 55 -24.87 13.53 17.44
CA MET A 55 -24.89 14.11 18.80
C MET A 55 -25.13 15.64 18.80
N PHE A 56 -24.80 16.33 17.72
CA PHE A 56 -24.86 17.79 17.61
C PHE A 56 -25.76 18.26 16.45
N ASP A 57 -26.65 17.42 15.96
CA ASP A 57 -27.58 17.71 14.85
C ASP A 57 -26.86 18.22 13.58
N CYS A 58 -25.64 17.73 13.33
CA CYS A 58 -24.85 18.07 12.16
C CYS A 58 -24.99 17.02 11.04
N SER A 59 -24.79 17.46 9.81
CA SER A 59 -24.66 16.56 8.66
C SER A 59 -23.20 16.21 8.37
N VAL A 60 -22.96 15.04 7.78
CA VAL A 60 -21.62 14.59 7.36
C VAL A 60 -21.63 14.33 5.87
N ASP A 61 -20.65 14.93 5.18
CA ASP A 61 -20.29 14.53 3.82
C ASP A 61 -18.90 13.88 3.84
N THR A 62 -18.75 12.72 3.17
CA THR A 62 -17.51 11.95 3.18
C THR A 62 -17.01 11.68 1.78
N LYS A 63 -15.70 11.88 1.58
CA LYS A 63 -15.03 11.59 0.33
C LYS A 63 -13.81 10.72 0.57
N ILE A 64 -13.80 9.53 -0.02
CA ILE A 64 -12.61 8.68 -0.07
C ILE A 64 -11.68 9.25 -1.14
N MET A 65 -10.47 9.65 -0.73
CA MET A 65 -9.49 10.28 -1.62
C MET A 65 -8.55 9.27 -2.27
N GLY A 66 -8.41 8.09 -1.66
CA GLY A 66 -7.62 6.98 -2.18
C GLY A 66 -7.73 5.78 -1.25
N SER A 67 -7.44 4.63 -1.78
CA SER A 67 -7.35 3.38 -1.02
C SER A 67 -6.30 2.47 -1.67
N ALA A 68 -5.77 1.53 -0.90
CA ALA A 68 -4.94 0.45 -1.42
C ALA A 68 -5.39 -0.85 -0.74
N SER A 69 -5.37 -1.94 -1.48
CA SER A 69 -5.65 -3.27 -0.95
C SER A 69 -4.38 -3.88 -0.36
N SER A 70 -4.52 -4.75 0.64
CA SER A 70 -3.46 -5.69 0.95
C SER A 70 -3.46 -6.80 -0.10
N ALA A 71 -2.27 -7.26 -0.52
CA ALA A 71 -2.13 -8.43 -1.34
C ALA A 71 -0.84 -9.17 -0.98
N ASP A 72 -0.95 -10.47 -0.79
CA ASP A 72 0.21 -11.34 -0.59
C ASP A 72 0.64 -11.94 -1.93
N SER A 73 1.94 -12.05 -2.13
CA SER A 73 2.49 -12.75 -3.29
C SER A 73 2.13 -14.24 -3.24
N SER A 74 1.70 -14.79 -4.37
CA SER A 74 1.41 -16.21 -4.50
C SER A 74 2.69 -17.02 -4.28
N ALA A 75 2.70 -17.87 -3.25
CA ALA A 75 3.88 -18.62 -2.84
C ALA A 75 4.42 -19.56 -3.95
N GLU A 76 3.54 -19.98 -4.85
CA GLU A 76 3.88 -20.83 -5.98
C GLU A 76 4.79 -20.16 -7.01
N LEU A 77 4.82 -18.82 -7.06
CA LEU A 77 5.70 -18.07 -7.96
C LEU A 77 7.13 -17.90 -7.40
N GLU A 78 7.31 -18.05 -6.10
CA GLU A 78 8.61 -17.84 -5.44
C GLU A 78 9.76 -18.70 -6.04
N PRO A 79 9.59 -20.01 -6.30
CA PRO A 79 10.68 -20.80 -6.88
C PRO A 79 11.12 -20.32 -8.25
N PHE A 80 10.21 -19.79 -9.07
CA PHE A 80 10.52 -19.23 -10.39
C PHE A 80 11.25 -17.90 -10.28
N ILE A 81 10.80 -17.03 -9.36
CA ILE A 81 11.44 -15.73 -9.08
C ILE A 81 12.86 -15.97 -8.60
N ARG A 82 13.07 -16.91 -7.67
CA ARG A 82 14.39 -17.26 -7.15
C ARG A 82 15.30 -17.82 -8.27
N ALA A 83 14.79 -18.72 -9.09
CA ALA A 83 15.55 -19.27 -10.22
C ALA A 83 15.92 -18.16 -11.23
N GLY A 84 14.98 -17.25 -11.53
CA GLY A 84 15.23 -16.10 -12.37
C GLY A 84 16.29 -15.16 -11.78
N ALA A 85 16.21 -14.87 -10.49
CA ALA A 85 17.17 -14.03 -9.77
C ALA A 85 18.60 -14.62 -9.78
N ALA A 86 18.72 -15.95 -9.64
CA ALA A 86 20.00 -16.62 -9.66
C ALA A 86 20.77 -16.52 -11.00
N ARG A 87 20.09 -16.14 -12.08
CA ARG A 87 20.68 -15.90 -13.39
C ARG A 87 21.26 -14.48 -13.57
N ILE A 88 21.07 -13.62 -12.58
CA ILE A 88 21.40 -12.19 -12.68
C ILE A 88 22.53 -11.88 -11.69
N PRO A 89 23.77 -11.69 -12.18
CA PRO A 89 24.93 -11.49 -11.31
C PRO A 89 24.83 -10.26 -10.41
N GLU A 90 24.07 -9.25 -10.82
CA GLU A 90 23.84 -8.01 -10.07
C GLU A 90 22.97 -8.25 -8.83
N ILE A 91 22.19 -9.34 -8.76
CA ILE A 91 21.41 -9.72 -7.59
C ILE A 91 22.29 -10.56 -6.66
N THR A 92 22.94 -9.89 -5.74
CA THR A 92 23.88 -10.51 -4.79
C THR A 92 23.19 -11.04 -3.53
N ASN A 93 21.97 -10.59 -3.25
CA ASN A 93 21.21 -11.02 -2.10
C ASN A 93 19.73 -11.21 -2.50
N TYR A 94 19.17 -12.36 -2.16
CA TYR A 94 17.76 -12.69 -2.38
C TYR A 94 17.05 -12.86 -1.04
N VAL A 95 16.05 -12.02 -0.80
CA VAL A 95 15.20 -12.09 0.38
C VAL A 95 13.83 -12.62 -0.07
N LYS A 96 13.46 -13.79 0.42
CA LYS A 96 12.23 -14.48 0.03
C LYS A 96 10.97 -13.68 0.41
N GLU A 97 10.97 -13.11 1.59
CA GLU A 97 9.83 -12.39 2.16
C GLU A 97 10.32 -11.11 2.81
N ALA A 98 9.73 -10.00 2.43
CA ALA A 98 9.95 -8.72 3.08
C ALA A 98 8.59 -8.06 3.33
N ALA A 99 8.37 -7.61 4.56
CA ALA A 99 7.20 -6.83 4.87
C ALA A 99 7.31 -5.47 4.18
N PHE A 100 6.40 -5.18 3.25
CA PHE A 100 6.30 -3.88 2.62
C PHE A 100 5.33 -3.02 3.42
N SER A 101 5.84 -2.00 4.08
CA SER A 101 5.03 -1.12 4.95
C SER A 101 4.31 0.01 4.21
N GLY A 102 4.48 0.09 2.89
CA GLY A 102 3.84 1.08 2.01
C GLY A 102 2.49 0.62 1.48
N SER A 103 1.80 1.53 0.80
CA SER A 103 0.61 1.25 0.01
C SER A 103 0.98 1.29 -1.45
N GLU A 104 0.52 0.30 -2.22
CA GLU A 104 0.82 0.15 -3.65
C GLU A 104 -0.45 -0.14 -4.45
N ASP A 105 -0.67 0.60 -5.52
CA ASP A 105 -1.82 0.40 -6.41
C ASP A 105 -1.75 -0.95 -7.15
N ALA A 106 -0.54 -1.49 -7.35
CA ALA A 106 -0.32 -2.81 -7.93
C ALA A 106 -1.03 -3.92 -7.14
N THR A 107 -1.30 -3.73 -5.85
CA THR A 107 -2.04 -4.70 -5.02
C THR A 107 -3.46 -4.95 -5.52
N TYR A 108 -4.11 -3.96 -6.14
CA TYR A 108 -5.42 -4.16 -6.76
C TYR A 108 -5.35 -5.08 -7.98
N LEU A 109 -4.31 -4.94 -8.81
CA LEU A 109 -4.07 -5.82 -9.94
C LEU A 109 -3.80 -7.25 -9.48
N MET A 110 -2.96 -7.40 -8.44
CA MET A 110 -2.68 -8.69 -7.83
C MET A 110 -3.96 -9.35 -7.29
N ALA A 111 -4.72 -8.63 -6.48
CA ALA A 111 -5.98 -9.11 -5.92
C ALA A 111 -6.97 -9.52 -7.02
N LYS A 112 -7.07 -8.73 -8.10
CA LYS A 112 -7.92 -9.05 -9.25
C LYS A 112 -7.51 -10.34 -9.95
N VAL A 113 -6.23 -10.54 -10.20
CA VAL A 113 -5.69 -11.77 -10.79
C VAL A 113 -5.97 -12.96 -9.89
N GLN A 114 -5.67 -12.85 -8.59
CA GLN A 114 -5.84 -13.92 -7.62
C GLN A 114 -7.31 -14.30 -7.40
N SER A 115 -8.23 -13.33 -7.41
CA SER A 115 -9.68 -13.59 -7.29
C SER A 115 -10.26 -14.39 -8.46
N HIS A 116 -9.55 -14.45 -9.59
CA HIS A 116 -9.92 -15.27 -10.76
C HIS A 116 -9.10 -16.56 -10.87
N GLY A 117 -8.43 -16.99 -9.77
CA GLY A 117 -7.63 -18.20 -9.72
C GLY A 117 -6.22 -18.08 -10.34
N GLY A 118 -5.84 -16.88 -10.80
CA GLY A 118 -4.48 -16.63 -11.27
C GLY A 118 -3.49 -16.45 -10.12
N LYS A 119 -2.20 -16.39 -10.46
CA LYS A 119 -1.10 -16.16 -9.51
C LYS A 119 -0.49 -14.78 -9.75
N ALA A 120 -0.17 -14.08 -8.69
CA ALA A 120 0.46 -12.75 -8.76
C ALA A 120 1.54 -12.64 -7.68
N ALA A 121 2.60 -11.92 -7.97
CA ALA A 121 3.66 -11.63 -7.03
C ALA A 121 4.15 -10.18 -7.20
N TYR A 122 4.51 -9.56 -6.09
CA TYR A 122 5.17 -8.28 -6.05
C TYR A 122 6.65 -8.48 -5.74
N MET A 123 7.52 -7.88 -6.55
CA MET A 123 8.96 -8.00 -6.41
C MET A 123 9.57 -6.61 -6.18
N CYS A 124 10.39 -6.48 -5.16
CA CYS A 124 11.18 -5.27 -4.90
C CYS A 124 12.63 -5.48 -5.32
N ILE A 125 13.19 -4.51 -6.01
CA ILE A 125 14.62 -4.45 -6.32
C ILE A 125 15.27 -3.47 -5.36
N GLY A 126 16.24 -3.94 -4.58
CA GLY A 126 17.07 -3.06 -3.75
C GLY A 126 17.96 -2.17 -4.61
N SER A 127 18.03 -0.90 -4.26
CA SER A 127 18.89 0.09 -4.92
C SER A 127 19.51 0.99 -3.85
N ASN A 128 20.63 1.61 -4.19
CA ASN A 128 21.18 2.68 -3.37
C ASN A 128 20.29 3.92 -3.54
N ILE A 129 19.77 4.42 -2.43
CA ILE A 129 18.91 5.61 -2.41
C ILE A 129 19.62 6.76 -1.72
N ALA A 130 19.53 7.96 -2.29
CA ALA A 130 20.15 9.16 -1.75
C ALA A 130 19.44 9.68 -0.50
N ALA A 131 18.11 9.49 -0.44
CA ALA A 131 17.26 9.86 0.68
C ALA A 131 16.06 8.90 0.77
N PRO A 132 15.34 8.84 1.91
CA PRO A 132 14.13 8.03 2.05
C PRO A 132 13.05 8.41 1.02
N HIS A 133 12.09 7.48 0.81
CA HIS A 133 10.89 7.77 0.01
C HIS A 133 10.15 9.00 0.53
N HIS A 134 9.51 9.75 -0.37
CA HIS A 134 8.79 11.00 -0.08
C HIS A 134 9.68 12.15 0.42
N ASN A 135 10.96 12.13 0.10
CA ASN A 135 11.92 13.20 0.34
C ASN A 135 12.23 13.93 -0.96
N ASP A 136 12.42 15.25 -0.93
CA ASP A 136 12.74 16.08 -2.11
C ASP A 136 14.12 15.80 -2.70
N HIS A 137 15.01 15.18 -1.92
CA HIS A 137 16.31 14.67 -2.36
C HIS A 137 16.31 13.18 -2.71
N PHE A 138 15.12 12.55 -2.80
CA PHE A 138 15.04 11.15 -3.20
C PHE A 138 15.64 10.94 -4.58
N ASN A 139 16.53 9.99 -4.67
CA ASN A 139 17.08 9.49 -5.93
C ASN A 139 17.55 8.04 -5.73
N PHE A 140 17.66 7.28 -6.79
CA PHE A 140 18.08 5.89 -6.75
C PHE A 140 19.06 5.59 -7.90
N ASP A 141 19.81 4.51 -7.78
CA ASP A 141 20.70 4.04 -8.84
C ASP A 141 19.87 3.47 -10.00
N GLU A 142 19.83 4.18 -11.12
CA GLU A 142 19.03 3.81 -12.30
C GLU A 142 19.46 2.48 -12.93
N SER A 143 20.67 1.97 -12.64
CA SER A 143 21.11 0.65 -13.09
C SER A 143 20.21 -0.47 -12.57
N SER A 144 19.54 -0.24 -11.42
CA SER A 144 18.56 -1.14 -10.83
C SER A 144 17.33 -1.38 -11.71
N LEU A 145 16.99 -0.45 -12.63
CA LEU A 145 15.90 -0.61 -13.59
C LEU A 145 16.18 -1.76 -14.56
N LEU A 146 17.40 -1.85 -15.05
CA LEU A 146 17.81 -2.95 -15.95
C LEU A 146 17.82 -4.29 -15.19
N THR A 147 18.28 -4.28 -13.95
CA THR A 147 18.24 -5.46 -13.08
C THR A 147 16.80 -5.95 -12.87
N GLY A 148 15.86 -5.03 -12.61
CA GLY A 148 14.44 -5.33 -12.49
C GLY A 148 13.86 -5.92 -13.77
N LEU A 149 14.13 -5.30 -14.92
CA LEU A 149 13.69 -5.83 -16.21
C LEU A 149 14.20 -7.25 -16.46
N ARG A 150 15.48 -7.50 -16.21
CA ARG A 150 16.08 -8.83 -16.33
C ARG A 150 15.42 -9.84 -15.42
N LEU A 151 15.06 -9.45 -14.19
CA LEU A 151 14.37 -10.33 -13.24
C LEU A 151 12.99 -10.73 -13.77
N TYR A 152 12.21 -9.78 -14.30
CA TYR A 152 10.92 -10.10 -14.91
C TYR A 152 11.07 -11.07 -16.09
N VAL A 153 11.97 -10.78 -17.02
CA VAL A 153 12.20 -11.64 -18.20
C VAL A 153 12.65 -13.04 -17.77
N SER A 154 13.62 -13.14 -16.85
CA SER A 154 14.12 -14.42 -16.34
C SER A 154 13.03 -15.21 -15.61
N THR A 155 12.21 -14.53 -14.79
CA THR A 155 11.09 -15.21 -14.10
C THR A 155 10.07 -15.76 -15.07
N VAL A 156 9.68 -14.98 -16.09
CA VAL A 156 8.75 -15.46 -17.15
C VAL A 156 9.36 -16.65 -17.89
N TRP A 157 10.65 -16.58 -18.20
CA TRP A 157 11.36 -17.70 -18.83
C TRP A 157 11.26 -18.98 -17.97
N GLU A 158 11.51 -18.89 -16.67
CA GLU A 158 11.42 -20.04 -15.76
C GLU A 158 9.99 -20.62 -15.69
N ILE A 159 8.97 -19.75 -15.72
CA ILE A 159 7.56 -20.21 -15.71
C ILE A 159 7.21 -20.96 -17.00
N MET A 160 7.71 -20.50 -18.16
CA MET A 160 7.33 -21.05 -19.47
C MET A 160 8.10 -22.31 -19.85
N HIS A 161 9.21 -22.62 -19.19
CA HIS A 161 10.10 -23.74 -19.55
C HIS A 161 10.18 -24.84 -18.47
N ARG A 162 9.23 -24.89 -17.58
CA ARG A 162 9.04 -26.00 -16.62
C ARG A 162 7.89 -26.90 -16.97
#